data_d979e2f52512956a6b0b502db39ca647
#
_entry.id   d979e2f52512956a6b0b502db39ca647
#
_cell.length_a   1.000
_cell.length_b   1.000
_cell.length_c   1.000
_cell.angle_alpha   90.00
_cell.angle_beta   90.00
_cell.angle_gamma   90.00
#
_symmetry.space_group_name_H-M   'P 1'
#
loop_
_entity.id
_entity.type
_entity.pdbx_description
1 polymer ?
#
loop_
_entity_poly.entity_id
_entity_poly.type
_entity_poly.pdbx_seq_one_letter_code
_entity_poly.pdbx_strand_id
1 'polypeptide(L)'
;MSTASAEKPLAGKPAGSRLWRAPFVGIAVTLIMILGIGLAHALMRAIEEALGHDNTYIASVFLGAGAIVALWYGVKSKSENFATWIGFFSGIVIWMTWVEFFYMYYGRKNFGLMPRMENGEVTTEPEYLIMLATVGVLAFMLAFYIFDKDTRCNLFVWIQNKLGLREGLGPSTKTARDRNYAIITFMETIYVTWFCYAWNLVVFDPAFVGFGASAFYAEVVTVFVSITWGGYCFSRLLKYRRTSTAVRYGLPTANILWISVEIASRWGAFTEIWLYPSEYAVELLTILGAFAVLTIMIYRAPKKSSELGEW
;
A
#
# COMPACT_ATOMS: atom_id res chain seq x y z
N MET A 1 -49.19 -32.44 38.92
CA MET A 1 -49.45 -31.40 37.89
C MET A 1 -48.18 -30.65 37.69
N SER A 2 -47.45 -31.03 36.65
CA SER A 2 -46.15 -30.40 36.27
C SER A 2 -46.43 -29.47 35.09
N THR A 3 -46.23 -28.17 35.29
CA THR A 3 -46.37 -27.15 34.24
C THR A 3 -45.10 -27.12 33.40
N ALA A 4 -45.19 -27.69 32.22
CA ALA A 4 -44.12 -27.55 31.20
C ALA A 4 -44.01 -26.09 30.76
N SER A 5 -42.89 -25.46 31.07
CA SER A 5 -42.52 -24.13 30.60
C SER A 5 -42.18 -24.22 29.11
N ALA A 6 -42.98 -23.62 28.25
CA ALA A 6 -42.70 -23.56 26.82
C ALA A 6 -41.49 -22.68 26.56
N GLU A 7 -40.39 -23.27 26.07
CA GLU A 7 -39.23 -22.56 25.57
C GLU A 7 -39.62 -21.70 24.36
N LYS A 8 -39.44 -20.39 24.53
CA LYS A 8 -39.62 -19.40 23.47
C LYS A 8 -38.57 -19.62 22.36
N PRO A 9 -38.96 -19.75 21.09
CA PRO A 9 -37.98 -19.93 20.01
C PRO A 9 -37.04 -18.75 20.00
N LEU A 10 -35.75 -19.04 20.09
CA LEU A 10 -34.65 -18.05 19.89
C LEU A 10 -34.83 -17.42 18.52
N ALA A 11 -35.22 -16.15 18.49
CA ALA A 11 -35.28 -15.34 17.27
C ALA A 11 -33.99 -15.48 16.49
N GLY A 12 -34.07 -15.94 15.24
CA GLY A 12 -32.96 -16.19 14.36
C GLY A 12 -32.04 -14.96 14.31
N LYS A 13 -30.74 -15.16 14.57
CA LYS A 13 -29.72 -14.16 14.39
C LYS A 13 -29.84 -13.60 12.97
N PRO A 14 -29.90 -12.26 12.77
CA PRO A 14 -29.91 -11.69 11.44
C PRO A 14 -28.66 -12.19 10.73
N ALA A 15 -28.88 -12.85 9.60
CA ALA A 15 -27.78 -13.30 8.74
C ALA A 15 -26.99 -12.07 8.28
N GLY A 16 -25.92 -11.74 9.00
CA GLY A 16 -24.98 -10.72 8.55
C GLY A 16 -24.58 -11.06 7.11
N SER A 17 -24.71 -10.10 6.19
CA SER A 17 -24.56 -10.35 4.77
C SER A 17 -23.26 -11.12 4.52
N ARG A 18 -23.26 -12.07 3.60
CA ARG A 18 -22.09 -12.89 3.23
C ARG A 18 -20.88 -12.01 2.81
N LEU A 19 -21.14 -10.78 2.37
CA LEU A 19 -20.15 -9.78 1.95
C LEU A 19 -19.19 -9.32 3.06
N TRP A 20 -19.52 -9.57 4.34
CA TRP A 20 -18.66 -9.18 5.47
C TRP A 20 -17.88 -10.37 6.07
N ARG A 21 -17.78 -11.46 5.33
CA ARG A 21 -17.09 -12.67 5.77
C ARG A 21 -15.90 -12.98 4.86
N ALA A 22 -14.97 -13.77 5.37
CA ALA A 22 -13.98 -14.40 4.55
C ALA A 22 -14.69 -15.25 3.46
N PRO A 23 -14.23 -15.26 2.20
CA PRO A 23 -13.05 -14.57 1.65
C PRO A 23 -13.30 -13.14 1.13
N PHE A 24 -14.55 -12.66 1.13
CA PHE A 24 -14.94 -11.42 0.43
C PHE A 24 -14.25 -10.17 0.96
N VAL A 25 -14.02 -10.08 2.28
CA VAL A 25 -13.26 -8.95 2.87
C VAL A 25 -11.85 -8.88 2.27
N GLY A 26 -11.16 -10.02 2.16
CA GLY A 26 -9.83 -10.08 1.57
C GLY A 26 -9.82 -9.67 0.09
N ILE A 27 -10.78 -10.17 -0.69
CA ILE A 27 -10.92 -9.82 -2.11
C ILE A 27 -11.16 -8.31 -2.26
N ALA A 28 -12.15 -7.77 -1.55
CA ALA A 28 -12.50 -6.36 -1.64
C ALA A 28 -11.34 -5.44 -1.21
N VAL A 29 -10.64 -5.78 -0.14
CA VAL A 29 -9.45 -5.03 0.29
C VAL A 29 -8.34 -5.06 -0.76
N THR A 30 -8.05 -6.22 -1.35
CA THR A 30 -7.06 -6.31 -2.43
C THR A 30 -7.45 -5.43 -3.62
N LEU A 31 -8.71 -5.46 -4.04
CA LEU A 31 -9.20 -4.59 -5.11
C LEU A 31 -9.08 -3.11 -4.75
N ILE A 32 -9.48 -2.71 -3.53
CA ILE A 32 -9.33 -1.33 -3.06
C ILE A 32 -7.85 -0.89 -3.15
N MET A 33 -6.92 -1.72 -2.69
CA MET A 33 -5.50 -1.36 -2.71
C MET A 33 -4.96 -1.24 -4.14
N ILE A 34 -5.24 -2.20 -5.02
CA ILE A 34 -4.78 -2.18 -6.42
C ILE A 34 -5.39 -0.98 -7.16
N LEU A 35 -6.71 -0.77 -7.08
CA LEU A 35 -7.37 0.38 -7.70
C LEU A 35 -6.85 1.69 -7.11
N GLY A 36 -6.58 1.73 -5.80
CA GLY A 36 -6.04 2.89 -5.10
C GLY A 36 -4.67 3.32 -5.61
N ILE A 37 -3.78 2.38 -5.95
CA ILE A 37 -2.46 2.69 -6.52
C ILE A 37 -2.63 3.39 -7.88
N GLY A 38 -3.38 2.81 -8.82
CA GLY A 38 -3.62 3.43 -10.13
C GLY A 38 -4.32 4.79 -10.02
N LEU A 39 -5.33 4.92 -9.14
CA LEU A 39 -6.03 6.20 -8.91
C LEU A 39 -5.12 7.26 -8.29
N ALA A 40 -4.16 6.90 -7.45
CA ALA A 40 -3.22 7.83 -6.87
C ALA A 40 -2.31 8.44 -7.95
N HIS A 41 -1.80 7.63 -8.88
CA HIS A 41 -1.05 8.11 -10.05
C HIS A 41 -1.94 8.99 -10.95
N ALA A 42 -3.16 8.53 -11.28
CA ALA A 42 -4.09 9.32 -12.10
C ALA A 42 -4.42 10.68 -11.49
N LEU A 43 -4.59 10.75 -10.17
CA LEU A 43 -4.84 12.02 -9.47
C LEU A 43 -3.67 13.00 -9.61
N MET A 44 -2.43 12.54 -9.41
CA MET A 44 -1.25 13.40 -9.53
C MET A 44 -1.06 13.87 -10.97
N ARG A 45 -1.24 12.99 -11.96
CA ARG A 45 -1.19 13.36 -13.38
C ARG A 45 -2.29 14.36 -13.75
N ALA A 46 -3.52 14.16 -13.29
CA ALA A 46 -4.62 15.10 -13.53
C ALA A 46 -4.35 16.50 -12.89
N ILE A 47 -3.76 16.55 -11.71
CA ILE A 47 -3.36 17.80 -11.07
C ILE A 47 -2.27 18.49 -11.91
N GLU A 48 -1.28 17.74 -12.38
CA GLU A 48 -0.18 18.26 -13.20
C GLU A 48 -0.68 18.78 -14.56
N GLU A 49 -1.57 18.05 -15.23
CA GLU A 49 -2.21 18.51 -16.47
C GLU A 49 -3.05 19.79 -16.28
N ALA A 50 -3.77 19.89 -15.15
CA ALA A 50 -4.64 21.04 -14.87
C ALA A 50 -3.89 22.29 -14.41
N LEU A 51 -2.84 22.13 -13.60
CA LEU A 51 -2.16 23.26 -12.94
C LEU A 51 -0.79 23.59 -13.53
N GLY A 52 -0.20 22.67 -14.28
CA GLY A 52 1.19 22.73 -14.73
C GLY A 52 2.17 22.37 -13.61
N HIS A 53 3.39 22.03 -14.00
CA HIS A 53 4.41 21.43 -13.13
C HIS A 53 4.73 22.24 -11.86
N ASP A 54 4.92 23.56 -12.00
CA ASP A 54 5.28 24.42 -10.86
C ASP A 54 4.14 24.61 -9.86
N ASN A 55 2.89 24.77 -10.34
CA ASN A 55 1.74 24.90 -9.45
C ASN A 55 1.38 23.56 -8.79
N THR A 56 1.69 22.42 -9.44
CA THR A 56 1.55 21.10 -8.85
C THR A 56 2.47 20.93 -7.64
N TYR A 57 3.66 21.54 -7.66
CA TYR A 57 4.52 21.56 -6.48
C TYR A 57 3.84 22.25 -5.29
N ILE A 58 3.23 23.43 -5.51
CA ILE A 58 2.50 24.15 -4.48
C ILE A 58 1.30 23.32 -3.98
N ALA A 59 0.52 22.75 -4.91
CA ALA A 59 -0.60 21.85 -4.56
C ALA A 59 -0.15 20.66 -3.72
N SER A 60 0.99 20.05 -4.08
CA SER A 60 1.58 18.92 -3.36
C SER A 60 2.01 19.28 -1.93
N VAL A 61 2.55 20.49 -1.71
CA VAL A 61 2.85 20.99 -0.36
C VAL A 61 1.57 21.01 0.50
N PHE A 62 0.48 21.59 -0.02
CA PHE A 62 -0.79 21.70 0.72
C PHE A 62 -1.49 20.34 0.91
N LEU A 63 -1.48 19.49 -0.10
CA LEU A 63 -2.06 18.14 0.00
C LEU A 63 -1.34 17.31 1.06
N GLY A 64 -0.01 17.33 1.06
CA GLY A 64 0.78 16.64 2.07
C GLY A 64 0.56 17.19 3.47
N ALA A 65 0.50 18.54 3.63
CA ALA A 65 0.17 19.15 4.90
C ALA A 65 -1.23 18.76 5.39
N GLY A 66 -2.21 18.71 4.49
CA GLY A 66 -3.56 18.21 4.79
C GLY A 66 -3.56 16.76 5.23
N ALA A 67 -2.74 15.90 4.60
CA ALA A 67 -2.58 14.51 5.01
C ALA A 67 -1.97 14.37 6.42
N ILE A 68 -1.01 15.22 6.79
CA ILE A 68 -0.47 15.26 8.17
C ILE A 68 -1.55 15.69 9.17
N VAL A 69 -2.38 16.66 8.84
CA VAL A 69 -3.51 17.07 9.69
C VAL A 69 -4.51 15.91 9.83
N ALA A 70 -4.85 15.20 8.74
CA ALA A 70 -5.70 14.04 8.78
C ALA A 70 -5.10 12.93 9.66
N LEU A 71 -3.80 12.65 9.51
CA LEU A 71 -3.08 11.69 10.34
C LEU A 71 -3.17 12.04 11.83
N TRP A 72 -3.03 13.32 12.17
CA TRP A 72 -3.16 13.80 13.55
C TRP A 72 -4.53 13.49 14.17
N TYR A 73 -5.62 13.64 13.39
CA TYR A 73 -6.95 13.17 13.82
C TYR A 73 -7.01 11.65 13.98
N GLY A 74 -6.40 10.90 13.07
CA GLY A 74 -6.28 9.44 13.18
C GLY A 74 -5.56 9.00 14.45
N VAL A 75 -4.46 9.67 14.80
CA VAL A 75 -3.66 9.42 16.02
C VAL A 75 -4.48 9.58 17.30
N LYS A 76 -5.39 10.56 17.34
CA LYS A 76 -6.28 10.84 18.48
C LYS A 76 -7.49 9.90 18.54
N SER A 77 -7.76 9.15 17.48
CA SER A 77 -8.94 8.31 17.40
C SER A 77 -8.82 7.05 18.26
N LYS A 78 -9.88 6.74 19.00
CA LYS A 78 -10.04 5.47 19.72
C LYS A 78 -10.54 4.32 18.81
N SER A 79 -10.98 4.63 17.60
CA SER A 79 -11.44 3.64 16.63
C SER A 79 -10.28 3.07 15.82
N GLU A 80 -9.94 1.80 16.04
CA GLU A 80 -8.90 1.10 15.26
C GLU A 80 -9.19 1.16 13.75
N ASN A 81 -10.44 0.94 13.34
CA ASN A 81 -10.82 0.97 11.94
C ASN A 81 -10.59 2.35 11.32
N PHE A 82 -11.07 3.41 11.95
CA PHE A 82 -10.86 4.78 11.48
C PHE A 82 -9.37 5.14 11.44
N ALA A 83 -8.63 4.84 12.52
CA ALA A 83 -7.19 5.10 12.60
C ALA A 83 -6.42 4.39 11.47
N THR A 84 -6.76 3.12 11.19
CA THR A 84 -6.15 2.34 10.10
C THR A 84 -6.40 2.99 8.73
N TRP A 85 -7.64 3.37 8.41
CA TRP A 85 -7.98 3.98 7.13
C TRP A 85 -7.35 5.36 6.94
N ILE A 86 -7.38 6.19 7.98
CA ILE A 86 -6.73 7.52 7.93
C ILE A 86 -5.21 7.37 7.78
N GLY A 87 -4.58 6.44 8.50
CA GLY A 87 -3.16 6.14 8.33
C GLY A 87 -2.82 5.71 6.91
N PHE A 88 -3.64 4.84 6.31
CA PHE A 88 -3.48 4.40 4.93
C PHE A 88 -3.60 5.56 3.93
N PHE A 89 -4.69 6.32 3.97
CA PHE A 89 -4.89 7.44 3.04
C PHE A 89 -3.85 8.54 3.20
N SER A 90 -3.51 8.89 4.45
CA SER A 90 -2.44 9.87 4.70
C SER A 90 -1.09 9.38 4.18
N GLY A 91 -0.80 8.08 4.32
CA GLY A 91 0.41 7.47 3.79
C GLY A 91 0.48 7.56 2.26
N ILE A 92 -0.59 7.23 1.55
CA ILE A 92 -0.64 7.34 0.08
C ILE A 92 -0.47 8.79 -0.36
N VAL A 93 -1.19 9.74 0.25
CA VAL A 93 -1.08 11.16 -0.13
C VAL A 93 0.32 11.69 0.11
N ILE A 94 0.96 11.39 1.25
CA ILE A 94 2.34 11.78 1.52
C ILE A 94 3.30 11.13 0.53
N TRP A 95 3.12 9.84 0.23
CA TRP A 95 3.94 9.15 -0.76
C TRP A 95 3.89 9.86 -2.11
N MET A 96 2.71 10.06 -2.67
CA MET A 96 2.52 10.65 -4.00
C MET A 96 2.97 12.09 -4.08
N THR A 97 2.81 12.89 -3.00
CA THR A 97 3.09 14.32 -3.00
C THR A 97 4.50 14.65 -2.51
N TRP A 98 4.85 14.30 -1.28
CA TRP A 98 6.10 14.71 -0.63
C TRP A 98 7.26 13.75 -0.89
N VAL A 99 6.98 12.52 -1.32
CA VAL A 99 8.04 11.59 -1.68
C VAL A 99 8.20 11.58 -3.20
N GLU A 100 7.32 10.92 -3.93
CA GLU A 100 7.47 10.66 -5.36
C GLU A 100 7.51 11.94 -6.19
N PHE A 101 6.50 12.82 -6.06
CA PHE A 101 6.46 14.06 -6.84
C PHE A 101 7.61 15.02 -6.49
N PHE A 102 8.02 15.14 -5.22
CA PHE A 102 9.15 15.99 -4.85
C PHE A 102 10.47 15.47 -5.41
N TYR A 103 10.70 14.17 -5.44
CA TYR A 103 11.89 13.63 -6.10
C TYR A 103 11.91 13.96 -7.59
N MET A 104 10.78 13.82 -8.27
CA MET A 104 10.63 14.19 -9.67
C MET A 104 10.90 15.69 -9.88
N TYR A 105 10.23 16.55 -9.12
CA TYR A 105 10.35 17.99 -9.22
C TYR A 105 11.79 18.48 -8.99
N TYR A 106 12.39 18.08 -7.86
CA TYR A 106 13.77 18.47 -7.55
C TYR A 106 14.78 17.87 -8.51
N GLY A 107 14.58 16.65 -8.95
CA GLY A 107 15.44 15.98 -9.92
C GLY A 107 15.58 16.78 -11.20
N ARG A 108 14.46 17.15 -11.80
CA ARG A 108 14.42 17.87 -13.06
C ARG A 108 14.77 19.35 -12.90
N LYS A 109 14.14 20.04 -11.96
CA LYS A 109 14.21 21.50 -11.86
C LYS A 109 15.43 22.00 -11.10
N ASN A 110 15.72 21.42 -9.93
CA ASN A 110 16.74 21.96 -9.04
C ASN A 110 18.11 21.32 -9.25
N PHE A 111 18.15 20.04 -9.58
CA PHE A 111 19.42 19.35 -9.81
C PHE A 111 19.77 19.25 -11.29
N GLY A 112 18.87 19.62 -12.20
CA GLY A 112 19.10 19.58 -13.64
C GLY A 112 19.47 18.20 -14.17
N LEU A 113 19.00 17.14 -13.51
CA LEU A 113 19.27 15.78 -13.92
C LEU A 113 18.60 15.51 -15.26
N MET A 114 19.38 14.96 -16.19
CA MET A 114 18.87 14.52 -17.48
C MET A 114 18.58 13.01 -17.44
N PRO A 115 17.59 12.54 -18.22
CA PRO A 115 17.35 11.11 -18.35
C PRO A 115 18.59 10.40 -18.84
N ARG A 116 18.89 9.21 -18.31
CA ARG A 116 19.94 8.36 -18.86
C ARG A 116 19.47 7.83 -20.21
N MET A 117 20.26 8.13 -21.24
CA MET A 117 19.99 7.71 -22.61
C MET A 117 20.96 6.60 -23.01
N GLU A 118 20.43 5.52 -23.58
CA GLU A 118 21.24 4.45 -24.17
C GLU A 118 20.62 4.00 -25.50
N ASN A 119 21.43 3.94 -26.53
CA ASN A 119 20.99 3.64 -27.90
C ASN A 119 19.86 4.56 -28.43
N GLY A 120 19.76 5.79 -27.90
CA GLY A 120 18.72 6.75 -28.29
C GLY A 120 17.39 6.61 -27.53
N GLU A 121 17.31 5.68 -26.58
CA GLU A 121 16.14 5.47 -25.73
C GLU A 121 16.41 5.90 -24.30
N VAL A 122 15.36 6.40 -23.61
CA VAL A 122 15.43 6.71 -22.17
C VAL A 122 15.41 5.40 -21.39
N THR A 123 16.46 5.15 -20.63
CA THR A 123 16.57 3.96 -19.77
C THR A 123 16.20 4.26 -18.32
N THR A 124 16.52 5.46 -17.84
CA THR A 124 16.24 5.86 -16.47
C THR A 124 15.88 7.34 -16.40
N GLU A 125 14.73 7.67 -15.88
CA GLU A 125 14.29 9.04 -15.66
C GLU A 125 15.05 9.70 -14.50
N PRO A 126 15.20 11.05 -14.47
CA PRO A 126 15.99 11.76 -13.47
C PRO A 126 15.55 11.53 -12.03
N GLU A 127 14.27 11.45 -11.79
CA GLU A 127 13.66 11.20 -10.48
C GLU A 127 14.08 9.86 -9.90
N TYR A 128 14.26 8.85 -10.74
CA TYR A 128 14.67 7.51 -10.31
C TYR A 128 16.11 7.49 -9.81
N LEU A 129 16.97 8.28 -10.40
CA LEU A 129 18.37 8.42 -9.93
C LEU A 129 18.43 8.98 -8.51
N ILE A 130 17.60 9.97 -8.19
CA ILE A 130 17.52 10.52 -6.83
C ILE A 130 16.89 9.50 -5.87
N MET A 131 15.82 8.84 -6.27
CA MET A 131 15.15 7.85 -5.45
C MET A 131 16.11 6.71 -5.08
N LEU A 132 16.90 6.21 -6.02
CA LEU A 132 17.92 5.19 -5.75
C LEU A 132 18.97 5.66 -4.73
N ALA A 133 19.32 6.94 -4.72
CA ALA A 133 20.24 7.49 -3.72
C ALA A 133 19.65 7.40 -2.28
N THR A 134 18.33 7.26 -2.13
CA THR A 134 17.66 7.17 -0.82
C THR A 134 17.53 5.74 -0.28
N VAL A 135 17.97 4.72 -1.03
CA VAL A 135 17.88 3.31 -0.61
C VAL A 135 18.58 3.06 0.74
N GLY A 136 19.66 3.80 1.04
CA GLY A 136 20.31 3.74 2.35
C GLY A 136 19.40 4.18 3.50
N VAL A 137 18.58 5.23 3.29
CA VAL A 137 17.59 5.70 4.28
C VAL A 137 16.49 4.65 4.47
N LEU A 138 16.00 4.06 3.38
CA LEU A 138 15.04 2.96 3.42
C LEU A 138 15.62 1.76 4.21
N ALA A 139 16.85 1.35 3.91
CA ALA A 139 17.51 0.25 4.61
C ALA A 139 17.64 0.52 6.11
N PHE A 140 18.01 1.74 6.50
CA PHE A 140 18.06 2.16 7.90
C PHE A 140 16.68 2.09 8.57
N MET A 141 15.63 2.57 7.91
CA MET A 141 14.27 2.49 8.42
C MET A 141 13.79 1.05 8.58
N LEU A 142 14.06 0.17 7.62
CA LEU A 142 13.72 -1.25 7.70
C LEU A 142 14.51 -1.94 8.83
N ALA A 143 15.79 -1.61 8.98
CA ALA A 143 16.61 -2.11 10.09
C ALA A 143 16.04 -1.68 11.45
N PHE A 144 15.61 -0.42 11.59
CA PHE A 144 14.93 0.04 12.80
C PHE A 144 13.75 -0.87 13.17
N TYR A 145 12.87 -1.21 12.20
CA TYR A 145 11.73 -2.09 12.46
C TYR A 145 12.14 -3.55 12.73
N ILE A 146 13.25 -4.03 12.15
CA ILE A 146 13.79 -5.36 12.45
C ILE A 146 14.29 -5.43 13.88
N PHE A 147 14.89 -4.36 14.42
CA PHE A 147 15.39 -4.31 15.79
C PHE A 147 14.37 -3.78 16.81
N ASP A 148 13.17 -3.36 16.37
CA ASP A 148 12.10 -2.92 17.29
C ASP A 148 11.35 -4.13 17.87
N LYS A 149 11.45 -4.30 19.21
CA LYS A 149 10.74 -5.35 19.95
C LYS A 149 9.21 -5.25 19.86
N ASP A 150 8.69 -4.05 19.59
CA ASP A 150 7.26 -3.77 19.53
C ASP A 150 6.67 -3.98 18.12
N THR A 151 7.51 -4.27 17.12
CA THR A 151 7.05 -4.57 15.75
C THR A 151 6.13 -5.78 15.71
N ARG A 152 5.12 -5.72 14.85
CA ARG A 152 4.14 -6.81 14.62
C ARG A 152 3.97 -7.14 13.14
N CYS A 153 4.73 -6.50 12.28
CA CYS A 153 4.78 -6.91 10.88
C CYS A 153 5.26 -8.37 10.81
N ASN A 154 4.45 -9.22 10.19
CA ASN A 154 4.75 -10.66 10.11
C ASN A 154 6.12 -10.95 9.49
N LEU A 155 6.54 -10.15 8.49
CA LEU A 155 7.85 -10.28 7.87
C LEU A 155 8.97 -9.97 8.88
N PHE A 156 8.89 -8.85 9.58
CA PHE A 156 9.93 -8.48 10.55
C PHE A 156 9.98 -9.44 11.74
N VAL A 157 8.82 -9.89 12.22
CA VAL A 157 8.76 -10.92 13.28
C VAL A 157 9.37 -12.23 12.80
N TRP A 158 9.13 -12.62 11.56
CA TRP A 158 9.74 -13.81 10.97
C TRP A 158 11.28 -13.66 10.86
N ILE A 159 11.77 -12.51 10.39
CA ILE A 159 13.21 -12.19 10.34
C ILE A 159 13.82 -12.25 11.75
N GLN A 160 13.21 -11.59 12.75
CA GLN A 160 13.67 -11.62 14.14
C GLN A 160 13.80 -13.04 14.68
N ASN A 161 12.80 -13.89 14.41
CA ASN A 161 12.84 -15.30 14.85
C ASN A 161 13.94 -16.08 14.13
N LYS A 162 14.13 -15.87 12.83
CA LYS A 162 15.18 -16.58 12.05
C LYS A 162 16.60 -16.17 12.44
N LEU A 163 16.78 -14.91 12.84
CA LEU A 163 18.07 -14.38 13.29
C LEU A 163 18.30 -14.54 14.80
N GLY A 164 17.37 -15.16 15.53
CA GLY A 164 17.48 -15.30 16.99
C GLY A 164 17.40 -13.99 17.76
N LEU A 165 16.98 -12.88 17.13
CA LEU A 165 16.93 -11.56 17.75
C LEU A 165 15.84 -11.44 18.82
N ARG A 166 14.80 -12.24 18.73
CA ARG A 166 13.62 -12.14 19.60
C ARG A 166 13.97 -12.36 21.09
N GLU A 167 14.89 -13.26 21.36
CA GLU A 167 15.35 -13.53 22.73
C GLU A 167 16.10 -12.33 23.31
N GLY A 168 16.98 -11.69 22.54
CA GLY A 168 17.74 -10.53 22.95
C GLY A 168 16.93 -9.24 23.08
N LEU A 169 15.90 -9.06 22.23
CA LEU A 169 15.02 -7.89 22.26
C LEU A 169 14.03 -7.93 23.45
N GLY A 170 13.75 -9.10 23.99
CA GLY A 170 12.78 -9.29 25.06
C GLY A 170 11.32 -9.13 24.65
N PRO A 171 10.37 -9.23 25.60
CA PRO A 171 8.94 -9.16 25.30
C PRO A 171 8.51 -7.75 24.91
N SER A 172 7.50 -7.68 24.03
CA SER A 172 6.85 -6.41 23.67
C SER A 172 6.26 -5.72 24.91
N THR A 173 6.51 -4.44 25.04
CA THR A 173 6.00 -3.61 26.14
C THR A 173 4.62 -3.05 25.88
N LYS A 174 4.17 -3.04 24.62
CA LYS A 174 2.89 -2.46 24.21
C LYS A 174 1.79 -3.51 24.09
N THR A 175 0.68 -3.29 24.77
CA THR A 175 -0.55 -4.06 24.58
C THR A 175 -1.27 -3.61 23.29
N ALA A 176 -2.28 -4.36 22.83
CA ALA A 176 -3.06 -3.96 21.66
C ALA A 176 -3.76 -2.60 21.85
N ARG A 177 -4.07 -2.21 23.10
CA ARG A 177 -4.72 -0.93 23.44
C ARG A 177 -3.76 0.26 23.37
N ASP A 178 -2.46 0.04 23.57
CA ASP A 178 -1.44 1.09 23.60
C ASP A 178 -0.89 1.41 22.19
N ARG A 179 -1.41 0.76 21.16
CA ARG A 179 -0.94 0.90 19.80
C ARG A 179 -1.67 1.99 19.06
N ASN A 180 -0.91 2.86 18.41
CA ASN A 180 -1.46 3.84 17.50
C ASN A 180 -1.54 3.28 16.08
N TYR A 181 -2.71 2.75 15.72
CA TYR A 181 -2.92 2.13 14.42
C TYR A 181 -2.83 3.11 13.24
N ALA A 182 -3.07 4.40 13.46
CA ALA A 182 -2.89 5.39 12.42
C ALA A 182 -1.40 5.53 12.04
N ILE A 183 -0.52 5.68 13.02
CA ILE A 183 0.93 5.76 12.78
C ILE A 183 1.46 4.45 12.19
N ILE A 184 1.05 3.30 12.76
CA ILE A 184 1.48 1.99 12.26
C ILE A 184 1.14 1.86 10.78
N THR A 185 -0.12 2.08 10.40
CA THR A 185 -0.56 1.93 9.00
C THR A 185 0.07 2.98 8.09
N PHE A 186 0.21 4.22 8.56
CA PHE A 186 0.91 5.28 7.82
C PHE A 186 2.35 4.86 7.48
N MET A 187 3.11 4.42 8.47
CA MET A 187 4.50 4.01 8.28
C MET A 187 4.62 2.76 7.41
N GLU A 188 3.72 1.78 7.61
CA GLU A 188 3.64 0.59 6.75
C GLU A 188 3.37 0.98 5.30
N THR A 189 2.48 1.94 5.05
CA THR A 189 2.21 2.45 3.69
C THR A 189 3.49 3.04 3.08
N ILE A 190 4.21 3.88 3.81
CA ILE A 190 5.43 4.52 3.30
C ILE A 190 6.51 3.48 2.99
N TYR A 191 6.92 2.65 3.97
CA TYR A 191 8.08 1.79 3.74
C TYR A 191 7.80 0.60 2.80
N VAL A 192 6.56 0.09 2.76
CA VAL A 192 6.18 -0.98 1.83
C VAL A 192 6.16 -0.45 0.40
N THR A 193 5.52 0.70 0.17
CA THR A 193 5.49 1.33 -1.15
C THR A 193 6.91 1.68 -1.60
N TRP A 194 7.72 2.27 -0.70
CA TRP A 194 9.11 2.62 -1.01
C TRP A 194 9.96 1.40 -1.36
N PHE A 195 9.82 0.31 -0.62
CA PHE A 195 10.55 -0.92 -0.90
C PHE A 195 10.18 -1.50 -2.27
N CYS A 196 8.89 -1.62 -2.58
CA CYS A 196 8.44 -2.16 -3.87
C CYS A 196 8.84 -1.26 -5.04
N TYR A 197 8.73 0.06 -4.85
CA TYR A 197 9.16 1.05 -5.83
C TYR A 197 10.68 0.99 -6.08
N ALA A 198 11.49 1.00 -5.03
CA ALA A 198 12.94 0.88 -5.14
C ALA A 198 13.36 -0.43 -5.83
N TRP A 199 12.64 -1.52 -5.57
CA TRP A 199 12.88 -2.80 -6.24
C TRP A 199 12.65 -2.69 -7.75
N ASN A 200 11.54 -2.10 -8.18
CA ASN A 200 11.26 -1.86 -9.60
C ASN A 200 12.36 -1.00 -10.25
N LEU A 201 12.81 0.06 -9.57
CA LEU A 201 13.88 0.90 -10.09
C LEU A 201 15.18 0.12 -10.31
N VAL A 202 15.54 -0.78 -9.39
CA VAL A 202 16.73 -1.63 -9.55
C VAL A 202 16.57 -2.59 -10.72
N VAL A 203 15.38 -3.17 -10.90
CA VAL A 203 15.09 -4.11 -12.01
C VAL A 203 15.06 -3.38 -13.37
N PHE A 204 14.67 -2.11 -13.38
CA PHE A 204 14.59 -1.31 -14.60
C PHE A 204 15.89 -0.57 -14.94
N ASP A 205 16.85 -0.49 -14.04
CA ASP A 205 18.10 0.21 -14.30
C ASP A 205 19.17 -0.73 -14.88
N PRO A 206 19.58 -0.52 -16.14
CA PRO A 206 20.61 -1.31 -16.78
C PRO A 206 21.95 -1.36 -16.04
N ALA A 207 22.24 -0.37 -15.18
CA ALA A 207 23.43 -0.38 -14.34
C ALA A 207 23.48 -1.55 -13.35
N PHE A 208 22.31 -2.08 -12.96
CA PHE A 208 22.21 -3.24 -12.05
C PHE A 208 21.97 -4.55 -12.79
N VAL A 209 21.11 -4.54 -13.80
CA VAL A 209 20.65 -5.77 -14.46
C VAL A 209 21.26 -6.00 -15.86
N GLY A 210 21.98 -5.02 -16.38
CA GLY A 210 22.52 -5.06 -17.74
C GLY A 210 21.46 -4.79 -18.81
N PHE A 211 21.77 -5.15 -20.06
CA PHE A 211 20.91 -4.89 -21.22
C PHE A 211 20.41 -6.16 -21.88
N GLY A 212 19.36 -6.01 -22.69
CA GLY A 212 18.84 -7.07 -23.54
C GLY A 212 18.37 -8.28 -22.71
N ALA A 213 18.92 -9.45 -22.98
CA ALA A 213 18.48 -10.68 -22.35
C ALA A 213 18.60 -10.69 -20.82
N SER A 214 19.66 -10.07 -20.25
CA SER A 214 19.86 -10.03 -18.79
C SER A 214 18.78 -9.19 -18.08
N ALA A 215 18.44 -8.02 -18.64
CA ALA A 215 17.34 -7.19 -18.15
C ALA A 215 16.01 -7.93 -18.22
N PHE A 216 15.71 -8.54 -19.36
CA PHE A 216 14.48 -9.33 -19.53
C PHE A 216 14.40 -10.49 -18.53
N TYR A 217 15.48 -11.25 -18.28
CA TYR A 217 15.48 -12.31 -17.28
C TYR A 217 15.27 -11.77 -15.86
N ALA A 218 15.83 -10.60 -15.51
CA ALA A 218 15.60 -9.97 -14.21
C ALA A 218 14.12 -9.59 -14.02
N GLU A 219 13.49 -9.03 -15.05
CA GLU A 219 12.05 -8.73 -15.06
C GLU A 219 11.20 -9.99 -14.92
N VAL A 220 11.47 -11.04 -15.70
CA VAL A 220 10.73 -12.33 -15.63
C VAL A 220 10.86 -12.97 -14.25
N VAL A 221 12.07 -13.01 -13.68
CA VAL A 221 12.28 -13.54 -12.32
C VAL A 221 11.51 -12.71 -11.30
N THR A 222 11.53 -11.39 -11.43
CA THR A 222 10.79 -10.48 -10.53
C THR A 222 9.29 -10.70 -10.62
N VAL A 223 8.73 -10.83 -11.82
CA VAL A 223 7.30 -11.17 -12.01
C VAL A 223 6.96 -12.49 -11.35
N PHE A 224 7.79 -13.53 -11.56
CA PHE A 224 7.56 -14.82 -10.93
C PHE A 224 7.57 -14.75 -9.41
N VAL A 225 8.55 -14.07 -8.82
CA VAL A 225 8.65 -13.86 -7.36
C VAL A 225 7.47 -13.04 -6.86
N SER A 226 7.11 -11.96 -7.54
CA SER A 226 6.00 -11.08 -7.19
C SER A 226 4.65 -11.83 -7.20
N ILE A 227 4.36 -12.59 -8.25
CA ILE A 227 3.11 -13.37 -8.34
C ILE A 227 3.09 -14.47 -7.28
N THR A 228 4.19 -15.18 -7.06
CA THR A 228 4.26 -16.27 -6.09
C THR A 228 4.10 -15.75 -4.67
N TRP A 229 4.86 -14.72 -4.30
CA TRP A 229 4.79 -14.13 -2.96
C TRP A 229 3.49 -13.37 -2.74
N GLY A 230 3.07 -12.53 -3.69
CA GLY A 230 1.80 -11.81 -3.63
C GLY A 230 0.61 -12.77 -3.59
N GLY A 231 0.64 -13.85 -4.37
CA GLY A 231 -0.37 -14.93 -4.34
C GLY A 231 -0.43 -15.65 -2.98
N TYR A 232 0.73 -15.93 -2.37
CA TYR A 232 0.79 -16.44 -1.00
C TYR A 232 0.16 -15.44 -0.01
N CYS A 233 0.55 -14.18 -0.06
CA CYS A 233 -0.01 -13.14 0.80
C CYS A 233 -1.54 -12.99 0.58
N PHE A 234 -1.99 -13.00 -0.67
CA PHE A 234 -3.41 -12.97 -1.01
C PHE A 234 -4.16 -14.15 -0.41
N SER A 235 -3.62 -15.37 -0.53
CA SER A 235 -4.23 -16.58 0.06
C SER A 235 -4.39 -16.49 1.57
N ARG A 236 -3.46 -15.81 2.25
CA ARG A 236 -3.55 -15.53 3.70
C ARG A 236 -4.59 -14.45 3.97
N LEU A 237 -4.61 -13.39 3.15
CA LEU A 237 -5.56 -12.28 3.27
C LEU A 237 -7.02 -12.75 3.17
N LEU A 238 -7.32 -13.73 2.32
CA LEU A 238 -8.65 -14.32 2.19
C LEU A 238 -9.20 -14.93 3.48
N LYS A 239 -8.34 -15.23 4.47
CA LYS A 239 -8.73 -15.80 5.75
C LYS A 239 -9.08 -14.73 6.80
N TYR A 240 -8.70 -13.47 6.58
CA TYR A 240 -8.96 -12.41 7.54
C TYR A 240 -10.44 -12.02 7.60
N ARG A 241 -10.91 -11.79 8.82
CA ARG A 241 -12.29 -11.38 9.09
C ARG A 241 -12.39 -9.94 9.61
N ARG A 242 -11.32 -9.44 10.26
CA ARG A 242 -11.27 -8.06 10.77
C ARG A 242 -10.80 -7.13 9.66
N THR A 243 -11.61 -6.12 9.39
CA THR A 243 -11.35 -5.14 8.32
C THR A 243 -10.04 -4.40 8.53
N SER A 244 -9.76 -3.89 9.72
CA SER A 244 -8.53 -3.15 10.03
C SER A 244 -7.27 -4.01 9.83
N THR A 245 -7.32 -5.28 10.22
CA THR A 245 -6.22 -6.22 9.99
C THR A 245 -6.09 -6.56 8.50
N ALA A 246 -7.22 -6.75 7.80
CA ALA A 246 -7.22 -7.01 6.36
C ALA A 246 -6.63 -5.84 5.58
N VAL A 247 -6.95 -4.58 5.92
CA VAL A 247 -6.39 -3.39 5.29
C VAL A 247 -4.87 -3.34 5.43
N ARG A 248 -4.34 -3.52 6.65
CA ARG A 248 -2.88 -3.53 6.89
C ARG A 248 -2.17 -4.67 6.17
N TYR A 249 -2.77 -5.85 6.09
CA TYR A 249 -2.19 -6.97 5.36
C TYR A 249 -2.40 -6.88 3.84
N GLY A 250 -3.47 -6.24 3.40
CA GLY A 250 -3.78 -5.99 1.99
C GLY A 250 -2.79 -5.03 1.34
N LEU A 251 -2.29 -4.06 2.10
CA LEU A 251 -1.32 -3.09 1.63
C LEU A 251 -0.05 -3.74 1.05
N PRO A 252 0.74 -4.55 1.79
CA PRO A 252 1.90 -5.22 1.21
C PRO A 252 1.50 -6.22 0.12
N THR A 253 0.36 -6.89 0.25
CA THR A 253 -0.13 -7.84 -0.76
C THR A 253 -0.33 -7.15 -2.11
N ALA A 254 -1.00 -6.01 -2.12
CA ALA A 254 -1.27 -5.26 -3.36
C ALA A 254 0.01 -4.65 -3.95
N ASN A 255 0.88 -4.07 -3.13
CA ASN A 255 2.14 -3.50 -3.62
C ASN A 255 3.05 -4.57 -4.24
N ILE A 256 3.15 -5.76 -3.63
CA ILE A 256 3.92 -6.86 -4.21
C ILE A 256 3.32 -7.30 -5.55
N LEU A 257 1.99 -7.44 -5.65
CA LEU A 257 1.33 -7.79 -6.91
C LEU A 257 1.46 -6.68 -7.96
N TRP A 258 1.48 -5.41 -7.52
CA TRP A 258 1.62 -4.25 -8.40
C TRP A 258 2.96 -4.24 -9.16
N ILE A 259 4.03 -4.77 -8.58
CA ILE A 259 5.32 -4.96 -9.28
C ILE A 259 5.13 -5.70 -10.62
N SER A 260 4.31 -6.76 -10.63
CA SER A 260 4.01 -7.49 -11.86
C SER A 260 3.16 -6.70 -12.84
N VAL A 261 2.29 -5.82 -12.36
CA VAL A 261 1.46 -4.94 -13.20
C VAL A 261 2.35 -3.94 -13.93
N GLU A 262 3.27 -3.29 -13.24
CA GLU A 262 4.20 -2.33 -13.85
C GLU A 262 5.15 -2.99 -14.87
N ILE A 263 5.69 -4.16 -14.56
CA ILE A 263 6.53 -4.89 -15.52
C ILE A 263 5.73 -5.31 -16.75
N ALA A 264 4.48 -5.81 -16.56
CA ALA A 264 3.63 -6.19 -17.68
C ALA A 264 3.25 -5.00 -18.57
N SER A 265 3.01 -3.82 -17.99
CA SER A 265 2.81 -2.58 -18.73
C SER A 265 4.05 -2.23 -19.56
N ARG A 266 5.23 -2.30 -18.96
CA ARG A 266 6.51 -2.06 -19.66
C ARG A 266 6.74 -3.02 -20.82
N TRP A 267 6.22 -4.25 -20.73
CA TRP A 267 6.21 -5.20 -21.86
C TRP A 267 5.15 -4.88 -22.92
N GLY A 268 4.36 -3.81 -22.74
CA GLY A 268 3.30 -3.43 -23.67
C GLY A 268 2.05 -4.29 -23.60
N ALA A 269 1.83 -5.02 -22.52
CA ALA A 269 0.65 -5.88 -22.36
C ALA A 269 -0.66 -5.08 -22.29
N PHE A 270 -0.62 -3.83 -21.82
CA PHE A 270 -1.75 -2.91 -21.76
C PHE A 270 -1.26 -1.46 -21.67
N THR A 271 -2.16 -0.50 -21.92
CA THR A 271 -1.89 0.93 -21.75
C THR A 271 -2.12 1.34 -20.29
N GLU A 272 -1.19 2.07 -19.73
CA GLU A 272 -1.32 2.66 -18.37
C GLU A 272 -2.28 3.85 -18.39
N ILE A 273 -3.57 3.57 -18.37
CA ILE A 273 -4.63 4.59 -18.47
C ILE A 273 -4.53 5.68 -17.39
N TRP A 274 -3.91 5.37 -16.24
CA TRP A 274 -3.69 6.33 -15.15
C TRP A 274 -2.63 7.41 -15.48
N LEU A 275 -1.80 7.20 -16.50
CA LEU A 275 -0.85 8.21 -16.97
C LEU A 275 -1.49 9.24 -17.92
N TYR A 276 -2.69 8.95 -18.43
CA TYR A 276 -3.40 9.77 -19.43
C TYR A 276 -4.83 10.12 -18.96
N PRO A 277 -4.98 10.84 -17.81
CA PRO A 277 -6.30 11.02 -17.18
C PRO A 277 -7.29 11.80 -18.03
N SER A 278 -6.83 12.71 -18.87
CA SER A 278 -7.71 13.45 -19.78
C SER A 278 -8.29 12.56 -20.89
N GLU A 279 -7.51 11.59 -21.37
CA GLU A 279 -7.92 10.69 -22.45
C GLU A 279 -8.85 9.58 -21.93
N TYR A 280 -8.57 9.04 -20.72
CA TYR A 280 -9.31 7.93 -20.11
C TYR A 280 -10.18 8.36 -18.93
N ALA A 281 -10.74 9.57 -19.00
CA ALA A 281 -11.51 10.14 -17.88
C ALA A 281 -12.72 9.29 -17.48
N VAL A 282 -13.42 8.68 -18.44
CA VAL A 282 -14.62 7.86 -18.19
C VAL A 282 -14.25 6.58 -17.45
N GLU A 283 -13.20 5.90 -17.88
CA GLU A 283 -12.67 4.68 -17.26
C GLU A 283 -12.19 4.97 -15.84
N LEU A 284 -11.43 6.04 -15.66
CA LEU A 284 -10.89 6.43 -14.33
C LEU A 284 -12.01 6.87 -13.37
N LEU A 285 -13.04 7.58 -13.85
CA LEU A 285 -14.20 7.90 -13.01
C LEU A 285 -14.99 6.66 -12.62
N THR A 286 -15.09 5.67 -13.51
CA THR A 286 -15.73 4.38 -13.22
C THR A 286 -14.94 3.62 -12.17
N ILE A 287 -13.61 3.57 -12.28
CA ILE A 287 -12.70 2.96 -11.30
C ILE A 287 -12.80 3.69 -9.96
N LEU A 288 -12.84 5.02 -9.96
CA LEU A 288 -13.02 5.83 -8.75
C LEU A 288 -14.36 5.53 -8.06
N GLY A 289 -15.43 5.41 -8.84
CA GLY A 289 -16.74 4.99 -8.31
C GLY A 289 -16.70 3.61 -7.65
N ALA A 290 -16.11 2.63 -8.32
CA ALA A 290 -15.94 1.28 -7.76
C ALA A 290 -15.08 1.29 -6.49
N PHE A 291 -13.95 2.01 -6.50
CA PHE A 291 -13.08 2.20 -5.33
C PHE A 291 -13.83 2.82 -4.16
N ALA A 292 -14.60 3.88 -4.38
CA ALA A 292 -15.36 4.56 -3.33
C ALA A 292 -16.44 3.63 -2.74
N VAL A 293 -17.19 2.93 -3.58
CA VAL A 293 -18.22 1.98 -3.14
C VAL A 293 -17.61 0.86 -2.31
N LEU A 294 -16.55 0.21 -2.79
CA LEU A 294 -15.86 -0.85 -2.06
C LEU A 294 -15.29 -0.36 -0.72
N THR A 295 -14.66 0.81 -0.73
CA THR A 295 -14.10 1.42 0.49
C THR A 295 -15.18 1.71 1.52
N ILE A 296 -16.30 2.33 1.13
CA ILE A 296 -17.42 2.62 2.03
C ILE A 296 -18.02 1.31 2.56
N MET A 297 -18.21 0.32 1.71
CA MET A 297 -18.69 -1.00 2.10
C MET A 297 -17.80 -1.62 3.18
N ILE A 298 -16.50 -1.71 2.93
CA ILE A 298 -15.56 -2.32 3.87
C ILE A 298 -15.42 -1.49 5.14
N TYR A 299 -15.41 -0.15 5.06
CA TYR A 299 -15.37 0.72 6.22
C TYR A 299 -16.60 0.54 7.15
N ARG A 300 -17.78 0.38 6.57
CA ARG A 300 -19.06 0.18 7.30
C ARG A 300 -19.30 -1.26 7.74
N ALA A 301 -18.36 -2.17 7.53
CA ALA A 301 -18.50 -3.57 7.95
C ALA A 301 -18.85 -3.68 9.46
N PRO A 302 -19.84 -4.50 9.84
CA PRO A 302 -20.29 -4.60 11.22
C PRO A 302 -19.17 -4.99 12.18
N LYS A 303 -19.02 -4.27 13.29
CA LYS A 303 -17.99 -4.51 14.32
C LYS A 303 -18.09 -5.89 15.00
N LYS A 304 -19.23 -6.58 14.88
CA LYS A 304 -19.54 -7.85 15.56
C LYS A 304 -18.64 -9.03 15.15
N SER A 305 -17.85 -8.90 14.09
CA SER A 305 -16.85 -9.92 13.73
C SER A 305 -15.54 -9.79 14.51
N SER A 306 -15.40 -8.75 15.35
CA SER A 306 -14.14 -8.41 16.04
C SER A 306 -13.96 -9.07 17.41
N GLU A 307 -15.01 -9.69 17.97
CA GLU A 307 -14.96 -10.29 19.33
C GLU A 307 -14.54 -11.76 19.35
N LEU A 308 -14.44 -12.41 18.21
CA LEU A 308 -13.87 -13.75 18.13
C LEU A 308 -12.37 -13.58 17.90
N GLY A 309 -11.63 -13.53 19.01
CA GLY A 309 -10.18 -13.54 19.02
C GLY A 309 -9.66 -14.73 18.24
N GLU A 310 -8.86 -14.45 17.22
CA GLU A 310 -7.97 -15.44 16.61
C GLU A 310 -6.78 -14.71 16.02
N TRP A 311 -5.63 -15.06 16.55
CA TRP A 311 -4.29 -14.87 16.02
C TRP A 311 -3.83 -16.15 15.37
#